data_63b37b8e756962558c4bce19f682510a
#
_entry.id   63b37b8e756962558c4bce19f682510a
#
_cell.length_a   1.000
_cell.length_b   1.000
_cell.length_c   1.000
_cell.angle_alpha   90.00
_cell.angle_beta   90.00
_cell.angle_gamma   90.00
#
_symmetry.space_group_name_H-M   'P 1'
#
loop_
_entity.id
_entity.type
_entity.pdbx_description
1 polymer ?
#
loop_
_entity_poly.entity_id
_entity_poly.type
_entity_poly.pdbx_seq_one_letter_code
_entity_poly.pdbx_strand_id
1 'polypeptide(L)'
;MRTLTVTRWTGPPPPDRPSTRGRWIWTLTGLVTVGLLACPVVGLISRAGNAGEGDFVTATPTMTRTVTVTQPVASLSVNSYGAPIQVTAGPVHQVTVREAISYPGPGQAPTVTAAVSDRALTLNAPACATSGCSVGFTVTVPTGVTVTAESDNGGIAVSGVAGANLDSGGGPVQASHINGPLSVTSEDGGITVSDVSAPSGTSLDSGGGPVQASHINGPLTISSEDGEITVSDVTAPGVNLDSGGGPVQVGRVDGPLSVTSEDGGVTVNGLTGDLEADTGGGPFAGDVSSGRASVLTEDGSVALTFASVPAYVFVDTGGGPAQLAFDQPPGAVMVSTENGSASLSVPGGPYSVTADSGGGPPPTVNIPTSPTARHTLTVSTEGGPLEIAPR
;
A
#
# COMPACT_ATOMS: atom_id res chain seq x y z
N MET A 1 -21.42 -22.05 20.51
CA MET A 1 -20.96 -22.26 19.13
C MET A 1 -22.10 -22.87 18.33
N ARG A 2 -22.67 -22.13 17.41
CA ARG A 2 -23.64 -22.66 16.44
C ARG A 2 -22.99 -22.59 15.07
N THR A 3 -22.50 -23.71 14.58
CA THR A 3 -21.85 -23.83 13.29
C THR A 3 -22.92 -23.95 12.22
N LEU A 4 -22.99 -23.01 11.30
CA LEU A 4 -23.75 -23.14 10.07
C LEU A 4 -22.97 -24.00 9.09
N THR A 5 -23.23 -25.29 9.08
CA THR A 5 -22.65 -26.17 8.06
C THR A 5 -23.48 -26.06 6.80
N VAL A 6 -22.98 -25.34 5.79
CA VAL A 6 -23.58 -25.36 4.45
C VAL A 6 -23.28 -26.70 3.83
N THR A 7 -24.33 -27.45 3.50
CA THR A 7 -24.28 -28.80 2.98
C THR A 7 -23.39 -28.86 1.72
N ARG A 8 -22.55 -29.87 1.67
CA ARG A 8 -21.75 -30.28 0.51
C ARG A 8 -22.60 -30.33 -0.75
N TRP A 9 -22.26 -29.45 -1.71
CA TRP A 9 -22.88 -29.51 -3.02
C TRP A 9 -22.02 -30.37 -3.95
N THR A 10 -22.59 -31.41 -4.51
CA THR A 10 -21.99 -32.23 -5.57
C THR A 10 -22.66 -31.83 -6.87
N GLY A 11 -21.96 -31.20 -7.78
CA GLY A 11 -22.26 -30.72 -9.12
C GLY A 11 -23.66 -30.93 -9.72
N PRO A 12 -23.99 -30.36 -10.88
CA PRO A 12 -25.25 -30.57 -11.53
C PRO A 12 -25.45 -32.07 -11.85
N PRO A 13 -26.67 -32.62 -11.70
CA PRO A 13 -26.94 -34.01 -12.04
C PRO A 13 -26.67 -34.25 -13.53
N PRO A 14 -26.17 -35.44 -13.89
CA PRO A 14 -26.05 -35.83 -15.26
C PRO A 14 -27.44 -35.90 -15.92
N PRO A 15 -27.56 -35.70 -17.25
CA PRO A 15 -28.83 -35.76 -17.94
C PRO A 15 -29.47 -37.14 -17.79
N ASP A 16 -30.77 -37.13 -17.62
CA ASP A 16 -31.68 -38.23 -17.25
C ASP A 16 -31.42 -39.57 -17.92
N ARG A 17 -31.33 -40.60 -17.09
CA ARG A 17 -31.88 -41.92 -17.42
C ARG A 17 -33.06 -42.18 -16.47
N PRO A 18 -34.22 -42.67 -17.00
CA PRO A 18 -35.40 -42.81 -16.17
C PRO A 18 -35.32 -44.09 -15.34
N SER A 19 -35.43 -44.03 -14.03
CA SER A 19 -36.15 -45.03 -13.22
C SER A 19 -36.11 -44.78 -11.71
N THR A 20 -37.28 -44.98 -11.14
CA THR A 20 -37.64 -45.40 -9.78
C THR A 20 -37.52 -44.40 -8.61
N ARG A 21 -38.71 -44.15 -8.08
CA ARG A 21 -39.11 -43.41 -6.90
C ARG A 21 -38.29 -43.82 -5.65
N GLY A 22 -37.66 -42.85 -5.02
CA GLY A 22 -37.21 -42.92 -3.64
C GLY A 22 -37.62 -41.67 -2.87
N ARG A 23 -38.54 -41.85 -1.92
CA ARG A 23 -38.96 -40.77 -0.99
C ARG A 23 -37.85 -40.50 -0.01
N TRP A 24 -37.32 -39.28 -0.01
CA TRP A 24 -36.41 -38.81 1.02
C TRP A 24 -37.17 -37.97 2.06
N ILE A 25 -37.16 -38.43 3.29
CA ILE A 25 -37.75 -37.75 4.45
C ILE A 25 -36.65 -36.84 4.99
N TRP A 26 -36.90 -35.53 4.99
CA TRP A 26 -36.05 -34.53 5.61
C TRP A 26 -36.56 -34.30 7.04
N THR A 27 -35.75 -34.65 8.04
CA THR A 27 -35.97 -34.19 9.42
C THR A 27 -35.14 -32.93 9.62
N LEU A 28 -35.83 -31.78 9.62
CA LEU A 28 -35.31 -30.48 9.99
C LEU A 28 -35.48 -30.28 11.49
N THR A 29 -34.37 -30.25 12.23
CA THR A 29 -34.34 -29.70 13.60
C THR A 29 -33.37 -28.55 13.61
N GLY A 30 -33.88 -27.33 13.65
CA GLY A 30 -33.14 -26.10 13.82
C GLY A 30 -33.51 -25.04 12.81
N LEU A 31 -34.32 -24.08 13.24
CA LEU A 31 -34.81 -22.96 12.43
C LEU A 31 -33.62 -22.02 12.11
N VAL A 32 -33.04 -22.13 10.91
CA VAL A 32 -32.19 -21.11 10.32
C VAL A 32 -32.83 -20.78 8.98
N THR A 33 -33.49 -19.64 8.88
CA THR A 33 -34.01 -19.13 7.62
C THR A 33 -32.87 -18.64 6.76
N VAL A 34 -32.29 -19.53 5.94
CA VAL A 34 -31.44 -19.15 4.82
C VAL A 34 -32.36 -19.08 3.61
N GLY A 35 -32.68 -17.87 3.18
CA GLY A 35 -33.42 -17.65 1.95
C GLY A 35 -32.55 -18.00 0.74
N LEU A 36 -32.69 -19.20 0.21
CA LEU A 36 -32.07 -19.63 -1.05
C LEU A 36 -32.89 -19.10 -2.21
N LEU A 37 -32.51 -17.97 -2.80
CA LEU A 37 -32.92 -17.59 -4.14
C LEU A 37 -31.85 -18.08 -5.12
N ALA A 38 -31.97 -19.33 -5.54
CA ALA A 38 -31.18 -19.88 -6.64
C ALA A 38 -31.91 -19.55 -7.95
N CYS A 39 -31.48 -18.49 -8.65
CA CYS A 39 -31.80 -18.33 -10.07
C CYS A 39 -30.65 -18.93 -10.88
N PRO A 40 -30.89 -20.02 -11.65
CA PRO A 40 -29.89 -20.48 -12.60
C PRO A 40 -29.88 -19.51 -13.79
N VAL A 41 -28.84 -18.70 -13.93
CA VAL A 41 -28.59 -18.02 -15.19
C VAL A 41 -27.94 -19.04 -16.11
N VAL A 42 -28.76 -19.63 -17.00
CA VAL A 42 -28.27 -20.42 -18.13
C VAL A 42 -27.65 -19.44 -19.12
N GLY A 43 -26.31 -19.44 -19.21
CA GLY A 43 -25.60 -18.70 -20.23
C GLY A 43 -25.94 -19.25 -21.62
N LEU A 44 -26.57 -18.43 -22.45
CA LEU A 44 -26.76 -18.70 -23.87
C LEU A 44 -25.40 -18.73 -24.58
N ILE A 45 -25.00 -19.92 -25.01
CA ILE A 45 -23.86 -20.08 -25.93
C ILE A 45 -24.34 -19.67 -27.32
N SER A 46 -23.90 -18.49 -27.77
CA SER A 46 -24.03 -18.08 -29.19
C SER A 46 -23.05 -18.89 -30.02
N ARG A 47 -23.59 -19.82 -30.76
CA ARG A 47 -22.85 -20.63 -31.75
C ARG A 47 -22.76 -19.86 -33.05
N ALA A 48 -21.66 -19.18 -33.32
CA ALA A 48 -21.28 -18.74 -34.66
C ALA A 48 -20.34 -19.78 -35.24
N GLY A 49 -20.78 -20.45 -36.29
CA GLY A 49 -19.98 -21.45 -36.95
C GLY A 49 -18.87 -20.85 -37.84
N ASN A 50 -17.71 -21.48 -37.83
CA ASN A 50 -17.02 -21.93 -39.03
C ASN A 50 -15.91 -22.92 -38.62
N ALA A 51 -15.88 -24.06 -39.29
CA ALA A 51 -14.92 -25.12 -39.05
C ALA A 51 -13.50 -24.73 -39.48
N GLY A 52 -12.57 -24.80 -38.55
CA GLY A 52 -11.14 -24.91 -38.76
C GLY A 52 -10.61 -25.85 -37.67
N GLU A 53 -10.02 -26.96 -38.08
CA GLU A 53 -9.36 -27.91 -37.19
C GLU A 53 -8.22 -27.17 -36.45
N GLY A 54 -8.31 -27.14 -35.13
CA GLY A 54 -7.24 -26.60 -34.27
C GLY A 54 -7.77 -26.20 -32.91
N ASP A 55 -7.30 -26.86 -31.88
CA ASP A 55 -7.46 -26.57 -30.44
C ASP A 55 -8.91 -26.44 -29.92
N PHE A 56 -9.39 -27.52 -29.40
CA PHE A 56 -10.53 -27.49 -28.47
C PHE A 56 -10.08 -26.78 -27.17
N VAL A 57 -10.25 -25.48 -27.12
CA VAL A 57 -10.26 -24.76 -25.86
C VAL A 57 -11.49 -25.24 -25.12
N THR A 58 -11.33 -26.23 -24.26
CA THR A 58 -12.39 -26.66 -23.34
C THR A 58 -12.67 -25.50 -22.40
N ALA A 59 -13.79 -24.79 -22.61
CA ALA A 59 -14.21 -23.73 -21.72
C ALA A 59 -14.35 -24.32 -20.31
N THR A 60 -13.57 -23.79 -19.36
CA THR A 60 -13.63 -24.19 -17.96
C THR A 60 -15.05 -23.89 -17.43
N PRO A 61 -15.80 -24.86 -16.93
CA PRO A 61 -17.14 -24.60 -16.41
C PRO A 61 -17.07 -23.64 -15.23
N THR A 62 -17.88 -22.61 -15.28
CA THR A 62 -18.00 -21.61 -14.22
C THR A 62 -19.36 -21.69 -13.57
N MET A 63 -19.43 -21.63 -12.25
CA MET A 63 -20.65 -21.60 -11.48
C MET A 63 -20.67 -20.34 -10.59
N THR A 64 -21.80 -19.66 -10.55
CA THR A 64 -22.01 -18.55 -9.63
C THR A 64 -23.06 -18.95 -8.59
N ARG A 65 -22.76 -18.72 -7.32
CA ARG A 65 -23.66 -18.90 -6.19
C ARG A 65 -23.80 -17.60 -5.42
N THR A 66 -25.02 -17.28 -4.96
CA THR A 66 -25.26 -16.12 -4.09
C THR A 66 -25.82 -16.61 -2.76
N VAL A 67 -25.23 -16.12 -1.66
CA VAL A 67 -25.66 -16.42 -0.29
C VAL A 67 -25.95 -15.10 0.42
N THR A 68 -27.07 -15.01 1.12
CA THR A 68 -27.40 -13.86 1.97
C THR A 68 -27.34 -14.28 3.43
N VAL A 69 -26.58 -13.52 4.24
CA VAL A 69 -26.45 -13.74 5.66
C VAL A 69 -27.30 -12.69 6.39
N THR A 70 -28.35 -13.14 7.06
CA THR A 70 -29.31 -12.27 7.76
C THR A 70 -28.90 -11.98 9.22
N GLN A 71 -27.94 -12.72 9.75
CA GLN A 71 -27.40 -12.50 11.09
C GLN A 71 -26.52 -11.23 11.10
N PRO A 72 -26.52 -10.46 12.21
CA PRO A 72 -25.63 -9.32 12.35
C PRO A 72 -24.15 -9.74 12.25
N VAL A 73 -23.40 -9.11 11.35
CA VAL A 73 -21.97 -9.35 11.15
C VAL A 73 -21.21 -8.09 11.58
N ALA A 74 -20.19 -8.25 12.42
CA ALA A 74 -19.27 -7.19 12.84
C ALA A 74 -17.90 -7.34 12.21
N SER A 75 -17.52 -8.57 11.85
CA SER A 75 -16.25 -8.85 11.16
C SER A 75 -16.44 -9.90 10.06
N LEU A 76 -15.69 -9.73 8.99
CA LEU A 76 -15.63 -10.64 7.84
C LEU A 76 -14.21 -11.16 7.70
N SER A 77 -14.06 -12.48 7.60
CA SER A 77 -12.80 -13.13 7.23
C SER A 77 -13.01 -13.88 5.93
N VAL A 78 -12.19 -13.60 4.92
CA VAL A 78 -12.24 -14.24 3.60
C VAL A 78 -10.87 -14.78 3.26
N ASN A 79 -10.82 -16.07 2.95
CA ASN A 79 -9.64 -16.72 2.42
C ASN A 79 -9.95 -17.32 1.04
N SER A 80 -9.14 -16.98 0.04
CA SER A 80 -9.29 -17.44 -1.33
C SER A 80 -7.95 -17.88 -1.91
N TYR A 81 -7.99 -18.93 -2.71
CA TYR A 81 -6.83 -19.39 -3.47
C TYR A 81 -6.99 -19.05 -4.95
N GLY A 82 -6.07 -18.24 -5.48
CA GLY A 82 -5.94 -18.00 -6.92
C GLY A 82 -7.03 -17.19 -7.61
N ALA A 83 -7.99 -16.58 -6.89
CA ALA A 83 -9.05 -15.77 -7.48
C ALA A 83 -9.33 -14.50 -6.67
N PRO A 84 -9.88 -13.45 -7.29
CA PRO A 84 -10.05 -12.16 -6.64
C PRO A 84 -11.06 -12.18 -5.49
N ILE A 85 -10.76 -11.39 -4.47
CA ILE A 85 -11.65 -11.04 -3.37
C ILE A 85 -12.07 -9.57 -3.53
N GLN A 86 -13.36 -9.31 -3.59
CA GLN A 86 -13.91 -7.96 -3.60
C GLN A 86 -14.87 -7.78 -2.43
N VAL A 87 -14.60 -6.80 -1.57
CA VAL A 87 -15.46 -6.46 -0.44
C VAL A 87 -15.84 -4.98 -0.52
N THR A 88 -17.13 -4.70 -0.53
CA THR A 88 -17.64 -3.34 -0.54
C THR A 88 -18.63 -3.15 0.60
N ALA A 89 -18.39 -2.14 1.44
CA ALA A 89 -19.38 -1.75 2.43
C ALA A 89 -20.40 -0.77 1.86
N GLY A 90 -21.63 -0.87 2.33
CA GLY A 90 -22.71 -0.01 1.89
C GLY A 90 -23.85 0.11 2.90
N PRO A 91 -24.88 0.93 2.61
CA PRO A 91 -26.04 1.11 3.47
C PRO A 91 -26.99 -0.10 3.42
N VAL A 92 -26.47 -1.28 3.67
CA VAL A 92 -27.20 -2.55 3.68
C VAL A 92 -27.30 -3.08 5.12
N HIS A 93 -28.32 -3.91 5.39
CA HIS A 93 -28.52 -4.51 6.72
C HIS A 93 -28.08 -5.99 6.76
N GLN A 94 -27.77 -6.57 5.62
CA GLN A 94 -27.44 -7.98 5.47
C GLN A 94 -26.18 -8.11 4.62
N VAL A 95 -25.40 -9.16 4.88
CA VAL A 95 -24.23 -9.46 4.05
C VAL A 95 -24.69 -10.31 2.85
N THR A 96 -24.29 -9.88 1.66
CA THR A 96 -24.48 -10.65 0.44
C THR A 96 -23.14 -11.15 -0.06
N VAL A 97 -23.01 -12.44 -0.24
CA VAL A 97 -21.81 -13.11 -0.76
C VAL A 97 -22.14 -13.72 -2.11
N ARG A 98 -21.39 -13.32 -3.12
CA ARG A 98 -21.42 -13.94 -4.45
C ARG A 98 -20.11 -14.69 -4.66
N GLU A 99 -20.22 -15.99 -4.87
CA GLU A 99 -19.09 -16.89 -5.16
C GLU A 99 -19.03 -17.14 -6.66
N ALA A 100 -17.86 -16.97 -7.25
CA ALA A 100 -17.57 -17.34 -8.64
C ALA A 100 -16.58 -18.50 -8.62
N ILE A 101 -17.05 -19.68 -9.00
CA ILE A 101 -16.30 -20.93 -8.90
C ILE A 101 -16.00 -21.44 -10.30
N SER A 102 -14.72 -21.61 -10.61
CA SER A 102 -14.23 -22.26 -11.83
C SER A 102 -13.60 -23.61 -11.46
N TYR A 103 -13.82 -24.65 -12.26
CA TYR A 103 -13.26 -25.98 -12.02
C TYR A 103 -13.15 -26.79 -13.32
N PRO A 104 -12.14 -27.69 -13.45
CA PRO A 104 -11.82 -28.33 -14.73
C PRO A 104 -12.82 -29.41 -15.18
N GLY A 105 -13.69 -29.91 -14.31
CA GLY A 105 -14.65 -30.94 -14.72
C GLY A 105 -15.63 -31.38 -13.64
N PRO A 106 -16.60 -32.21 -13.98
CA PRO A 106 -17.61 -32.71 -13.04
C PRO A 106 -16.99 -33.45 -11.85
N GLY A 107 -17.46 -33.14 -10.63
CA GLY A 107 -16.97 -33.72 -9.40
C GLY A 107 -15.68 -33.14 -8.84
N GLN A 108 -15.10 -32.14 -9.49
CA GLN A 108 -13.87 -31.44 -9.07
C GLN A 108 -14.15 -30.04 -8.51
N ALA A 109 -15.40 -29.69 -8.27
CA ALA A 109 -15.76 -28.42 -7.68
C ALA A 109 -15.19 -28.30 -6.25
N PRO A 110 -14.51 -27.19 -5.93
CA PRO A 110 -13.97 -26.96 -4.59
C PRO A 110 -15.10 -26.82 -3.57
N THR A 111 -14.80 -27.23 -2.33
CA THR A 111 -15.75 -27.05 -1.21
C THR A 111 -15.56 -25.68 -0.62
N VAL A 112 -16.50 -24.77 -0.85
CA VAL A 112 -16.53 -23.45 -0.21
C VAL A 112 -17.29 -23.58 1.11
N THR A 113 -16.72 -23.07 2.19
CA THR A 113 -17.35 -23.03 3.51
C THR A 113 -17.71 -21.61 3.91
N ALA A 114 -18.89 -21.43 4.47
CA ALA A 114 -19.35 -20.20 5.06
C ALA A 114 -19.89 -20.49 6.45
N ALA A 115 -19.38 -19.79 7.47
CA ALA A 115 -19.79 -19.97 8.86
C ALA A 115 -19.96 -18.61 9.54
N VAL A 116 -20.96 -18.49 10.41
CA VAL A 116 -21.15 -17.33 11.28
C VAL A 116 -21.02 -17.78 12.74
N SER A 117 -20.11 -17.19 13.48
CA SER A 117 -19.92 -17.39 14.90
C SER A 117 -19.58 -16.05 15.57
N ASP A 118 -20.26 -15.73 16.67
CA ASP A 118 -19.98 -14.52 17.46
C ASP A 118 -19.94 -13.22 16.63
N ARG A 119 -20.85 -13.07 15.67
CA ARG A 119 -20.93 -11.97 14.69
C ARG A 119 -19.74 -11.90 13.72
N ALA A 120 -18.89 -12.91 13.64
CA ALA A 120 -17.86 -13.05 12.64
C ALA A 120 -18.35 -13.98 11.51
N LEU A 121 -18.33 -13.50 10.28
CA LEU A 121 -18.55 -14.31 9.09
C LEU A 121 -17.20 -14.76 8.54
N THR A 122 -17.03 -16.07 8.41
CA THR A 122 -15.84 -16.65 7.79
C THR A 122 -16.20 -17.32 6.47
N LEU A 123 -15.52 -16.93 5.41
CA LEU A 123 -15.61 -17.51 4.06
C LEU A 123 -14.26 -18.14 3.74
N ASN A 124 -14.26 -19.42 3.41
CA ASN A 124 -13.02 -20.12 3.10
C ASN A 124 -13.17 -20.96 1.84
N ALA A 125 -12.30 -20.71 0.88
CA ALA A 125 -12.10 -21.52 -0.31
C ALA A 125 -10.71 -22.14 -0.24
N PRO A 126 -10.61 -23.46 0.04
CA PRO A 126 -9.32 -24.13 0.14
C PRO A 126 -8.62 -24.14 -1.22
N ALA A 127 -7.32 -24.37 -1.17
CA ALA A 127 -6.50 -24.58 -2.36
C ALA A 127 -7.13 -25.69 -3.25
N CYS A 128 -7.16 -25.42 -4.52
CA CYS A 128 -7.65 -26.36 -5.50
C CYS A 128 -6.65 -27.49 -5.72
N ALA A 129 -7.12 -28.73 -5.65
CA ALA A 129 -6.27 -29.90 -5.88
C ALA A 129 -5.79 -30.06 -7.34
N THR A 130 -6.38 -29.30 -8.27
CA THR A 130 -6.11 -29.40 -9.73
C THR A 130 -5.95 -28.02 -10.34
N SER A 131 -5.10 -27.90 -11.34
CA SER A 131 -4.94 -26.68 -12.15
C SER A 131 -6.27 -26.32 -12.84
N GLY A 132 -6.57 -25.02 -12.96
CA GLY A 132 -7.80 -24.52 -13.56
C GLY A 132 -9.02 -24.43 -12.64
N CYS A 133 -8.81 -24.62 -11.33
CA CYS A 133 -9.81 -24.38 -10.30
C CYS A 133 -9.53 -23.03 -9.62
N SER A 134 -10.57 -22.25 -9.35
CA SER A 134 -10.48 -21.01 -8.58
C SER A 134 -11.83 -20.65 -7.95
N VAL A 135 -11.80 -19.91 -6.85
CA VAL A 135 -13.00 -19.41 -6.16
C VAL A 135 -12.83 -17.95 -5.82
N GLY A 136 -13.53 -17.08 -6.53
CA GLY A 136 -13.57 -15.66 -6.24
C GLY A 136 -14.78 -15.29 -5.38
N PHE A 137 -14.62 -14.24 -4.56
CA PHE A 137 -15.65 -13.70 -3.71
C PHE A 137 -15.96 -12.24 -4.06
N THR A 138 -17.24 -11.93 -4.21
CA THR A 138 -17.74 -10.55 -4.20
C THR A 138 -18.70 -10.41 -3.03
N VAL A 139 -18.32 -9.61 -2.04
CA VAL A 139 -19.05 -9.50 -0.77
C VAL A 139 -19.52 -8.07 -0.57
N THR A 140 -20.81 -7.89 -0.31
CA THR A 140 -21.36 -6.60 0.15
C THR A 140 -21.68 -6.71 1.62
N VAL A 141 -21.11 -5.81 2.43
CA VAL A 141 -21.26 -5.79 3.88
C VAL A 141 -21.90 -4.50 4.37
N PRO A 142 -22.55 -4.48 5.56
CA PRO A 142 -22.94 -3.22 6.20
C PRO A 142 -21.74 -2.33 6.51
N THR A 143 -21.95 -1.02 6.57
CA THR A 143 -20.96 -0.09 7.11
C THR A 143 -20.62 -0.46 8.57
N GLY A 144 -19.36 -0.26 8.98
CA GLY A 144 -18.90 -0.60 10.34
C GLY A 144 -18.34 -2.02 10.49
N VAL A 145 -18.31 -2.82 9.44
CA VAL A 145 -17.67 -4.15 9.43
C VAL A 145 -16.15 -4.00 9.26
N THR A 146 -15.38 -4.77 10.02
CA THR A 146 -13.94 -4.95 9.81
C THR A 146 -13.69 -6.16 8.91
N VAL A 147 -12.64 -6.10 8.08
CA VAL A 147 -12.36 -7.13 7.08
C VAL A 147 -10.97 -7.71 7.26
N THR A 148 -10.86 -9.02 7.26
CA THR A 148 -9.61 -9.74 7.05
C THR A 148 -9.73 -10.51 5.74
N ALA A 149 -8.84 -10.26 4.79
CA ALA A 149 -8.85 -10.96 3.51
C ALA A 149 -7.45 -11.49 3.18
N GLU A 150 -7.41 -12.73 2.78
CA GLU A 150 -6.17 -13.44 2.45
C GLU A 150 -6.31 -14.10 1.08
N SER A 151 -5.31 -13.92 0.22
CA SER A 151 -5.29 -14.54 -1.10
C SER A 151 -3.85 -14.86 -1.53
N ASP A 152 -3.58 -16.10 -1.94
CA ASP A 152 -2.23 -16.47 -2.40
C ASP A 152 -1.83 -15.75 -3.70
N ASN A 153 -2.71 -15.75 -4.71
CA ASN A 153 -2.41 -15.20 -6.04
C ASN A 153 -3.50 -14.28 -6.61
N GLY A 154 -4.67 -14.22 -5.95
CA GLY A 154 -5.79 -13.39 -6.41
C GLY A 154 -5.68 -11.97 -5.90
N GLY A 155 -6.11 -10.99 -6.68
CA GLY A 155 -6.19 -9.60 -6.23
C GLY A 155 -7.22 -9.41 -5.10
N ILE A 156 -6.94 -8.51 -4.17
CA ILE A 156 -7.84 -8.13 -3.08
C ILE A 156 -8.29 -6.68 -3.29
N ALA A 157 -9.59 -6.43 -3.30
CA ALA A 157 -10.15 -5.09 -3.37
C ALA A 157 -11.16 -4.86 -2.23
N VAL A 158 -10.89 -3.90 -1.33
CA VAL A 158 -11.74 -3.60 -0.17
C VAL A 158 -12.09 -2.12 -0.13
N SER A 159 -13.37 -1.80 0.06
CA SER A 159 -13.80 -0.40 0.10
C SER A 159 -14.90 -0.14 1.13
N GLY A 160 -14.82 1.02 1.81
CA GLY A 160 -15.87 1.56 2.69
C GLY A 160 -15.98 0.91 4.07
N VAL A 161 -15.02 0.12 4.50
CA VAL A 161 -15.05 -0.66 5.75
C VAL A 161 -14.46 0.11 6.95
N ALA A 162 -14.74 -0.39 8.15
CA ALA A 162 -14.30 0.24 9.42
C ALA A 162 -12.84 -0.08 9.79
N GLY A 163 -12.20 -0.95 9.05
CA GLY A 163 -10.80 -1.35 9.19
C GLY A 163 -10.54 -2.60 8.38
N ALA A 164 -9.28 -2.81 7.96
CA ALA A 164 -8.94 -3.96 7.14
C ALA A 164 -7.55 -4.52 7.47
N ASN A 165 -7.43 -5.85 7.37
CA ASN A 165 -6.16 -6.57 7.35
C ASN A 165 -6.15 -7.42 6.08
N LEU A 166 -5.26 -7.08 5.14
CA LEU A 166 -5.22 -7.65 3.80
C LEU A 166 -3.87 -8.28 3.56
N ASP A 167 -3.89 -9.53 3.08
CA ASP A 167 -2.68 -10.30 2.83
C ASP A 167 -2.76 -10.96 1.46
N SER A 168 -1.80 -10.65 0.58
CA SER A 168 -1.73 -11.18 -0.78
C SER A 168 -0.32 -11.68 -1.09
N GLY A 169 -0.19 -12.91 -1.57
CA GLY A 169 1.07 -13.41 -2.11
C GLY A 169 1.45 -12.67 -3.40
N GLY A 170 0.76 -12.92 -4.50
CA GLY A 170 1.13 -12.37 -5.81
C GLY A 170 0.14 -11.39 -6.44
N GLY A 171 -1.09 -11.28 -5.93
CA GLY A 171 -2.12 -10.43 -6.53
C GLY A 171 -2.09 -8.97 -6.05
N PRO A 172 -2.56 -8.01 -6.86
CA PRO A 172 -2.62 -6.62 -6.44
C PRO A 172 -3.64 -6.41 -5.31
N VAL A 173 -3.30 -5.53 -4.36
CA VAL A 173 -4.18 -5.14 -3.25
C VAL A 173 -4.64 -3.69 -3.43
N GLN A 174 -5.95 -3.49 -3.36
CA GLN A 174 -6.57 -2.16 -3.41
C GLN A 174 -7.43 -1.94 -2.17
N ALA A 175 -7.16 -0.89 -1.41
CA ALA A 175 -7.95 -0.49 -0.26
C ALA A 175 -8.37 0.98 -0.37
N SER A 176 -9.66 1.26 -0.22
CA SER A 176 -10.16 2.62 -0.34
C SER A 176 -11.29 2.93 0.65
N HIS A 177 -11.41 4.23 1.03
CA HIS A 177 -12.45 4.70 1.95
C HIS A 177 -12.48 3.91 3.27
N ILE A 178 -11.32 3.69 3.88
CA ILE A 178 -11.20 2.95 5.14
C ILE A 178 -11.29 3.92 6.32
N ASN A 179 -12.19 3.62 7.27
CA ASN A 179 -12.41 4.46 8.46
C ASN A 179 -11.95 3.73 9.73
N GLY A 180 -10.66 3.44 9.85
CA GLY A 180 -10.05 2.73 10.96
C GLY A 180 -8.71 2.11 10.57
N PRO A 181 -8.14 1.23 11.40
CA PRO A 181 -6.82 0.68 11.15
C PRO A 181 -6.77 -0.11 9.85
N LEU A 182 -5.67 0.08 9.11
CA LEU A 182 -5.40 -0.63 7.87
C LEU A 182 -4.01 -1.26 7.93
N SER A 183 -3.97 -2.57 7.67
CA SER A 183 -2.72 -3.31 7.46
C SER A 183 -2.81 -4.03 6.12
N VAL A 184 -1.81 -3.87 5.28
CA VAL A 184 -1.71 -4.54 4.00
C VAL A 184 -0.33 -5.15 3.86
N THR A 185 -0.29 -6.42 3.55
CA THR A 185 0.94 -7.14 3.20
C THR A 185 0.79 -7.71 1.79
N SER A 186 1.82 -7.59 0.97
CA SER A 186 1.88 -8.21 -0.35
C SER A 186 3.30 -8.66 -0.67
N GLU A 187 3.49 -9.91 -1.09
CA GLU A 187 4.83 -10.39 -1.46
C GLU A 187 5.29 -9.78 -2.80
N ASP A 188 4.55 -10.05 -3.88
CA ASP A 188 4.92 -9.60 -5.23
C ASP A 188 3.92 -8.60 -5.85
N GLY A 189 2.70 -8.52 -5.32
CA GLY A 189 1.64 -7.68 -5.86
C GLY A 189 1.76 -6.21 -5.47
N GLY A 190 1.37 -5.30 -6.36
CA GLY A 190 1.31 -3.87 -6.04
C GLY A 190 0.22 -3.54 -5.03
N ILE A 191 0.50 -2.58 -4.13
CA ILE A 191 -0.44 -2.07 -3.13
C ILE A 191 -0.91 -0.68 -3.55
N THR A 192 -2.22 -0.46 -3.62
CA THR A 192 -2.82 0.86 -3.85
C THR A 192 -3.81 1.19 -2.75
N VAL A 193 -3.55 2.26 -2.02
CA VAL A 193 -4.37 2.71 -0.89
C VAL A 193 -4.79 4.16 -1.09
N SER A 194 -6.09 4.43 -0.90
CA SER A 194 -6.62 5.80 -0.99
C SER A 194 -7.72 6.09 0.02
N ASP A 195 -7.85 7.35 0.40
CA ASP A 195 -8.96 7.85 1.23
C ASP A 195 -9.08 7.09 2.57
N VAL A 196 -8.01 7.07 3.35
CA VAL A 196 -7.95 6.38 4.63
C VAL A 196 -7.96 7.37 5.79
N SER A 197 -8.86 7.16 6.74
CA SER A 197 -8.89 7.85 8.02
C SER A 197 -8.60 6.83 9.13
N ALA A 198 -7.34 6.73 9.52
CA ALA A 198 -6.85 5.73 10.45
C ALA A 198 -6.06 6.35 11.62
N PRO A 199 -6.75 6.86 12.66
CA PRO A 199 -6.06 7.44 13.83
C PRO A 199 -5.11 6.45 14.52
N SER A 200 -5.39 5.15 14.40
CA SER A 200 -4.54 4.08 14.95
C SER A 200 -3.39 3.67 14.03
N GLY A 201 -3.37 4.17 12.81
CA GLY A 201 -2.30 3.97 11.83
C GLY A 201 -2.68 3.12 10.61
N THR A 202 -1.88 3.34 9.56
CA THR A 202 -1.87 2.57 8.31
C THR A 202 -0.49 1.96 8.15
N SER A 203 -0.43 0.65 7.93
CA SER A 203 0.82 -0.08 7.68
C SER A 203 0.73 -0.81 6.34
N LEU A 204 1.68 -0.56 5.46
CA LEU A 204 1.77 -1.17 4.14
C LEU A 204 3.14 -1.85 4.00
N ASP A 205 3.14 -3.11 3.64
CA ASP A 205 4.36 -3.91 3.51
C ASP A 205 4.36 -4.64 2.17
N SER A 206 5.37 -4.38 1.35
CA SER A 206 5.51 -4.96 0.02
C SER A 206 6.92 -5.54 -0.19
N GLY A 207 7.02 -6.76 -0.66
CA GLY A 207 8.29 -7.31 -1.12
C GLY A 207 8.74 -6.64 -2.42
N GLY A 208 8.18 -7.04 -3.56
CA GLY A 208 8.61 -6.55 -4.88
C GLY A 208 7.68 -5.57 -5.58
N GLY A 209 6.41 -5.49 -5.19
CA GLY A 209 5.41 -4.68 -5.88
C GLY A 209 5.44 -3.19 -5.52
N PRO A 210 5.01 -2.28 -6.42
CA PRO A 210 4.93 -0.87 -6.11
C PRO A 210 3.86 -0.56 -5.05
N VAL A 211 4.14 0.41 -4.18
CA VAL A 211 3.21 0.90 -3.14
C VAL A 211 2.78 2.32 -3.47
N GLN A 212 1.48 2.54 -3.60
CA GLN A 212 0.88 3.86 -3.79
C GLN A 212 -0.08 4.17 -2.65
N ALA A 213 0.18 5.23 -1.90
CA ALA A 213 -0.66 5.69 -0.80
C ALA A 213 -1.06 7.16 -0.99
N SER A 214 -2.36 7.45 -0.97
CA SER A 214 -2.86 8.81 -1.18
C SER A 214 -4.03 9.16 -0.26
N HIS A 215 -4.17 10.46 0.10
CA HIS A 215 -5.25 10.96 0.97
C HIS A 215 -5.35 10.19 2.29
N ILE A 216 -4.24 10.11 3.01
CA ILE A 216 -4.16 9.40 4.30
C ILE A 216 -4.23 10.41 5.44
N ASN A 217 -5.13 10.15 6.37
CA ASN A 217 -5.24 10.90 7.63
C ASN A 217 -4.95 9.97 8.81
N GLY A 218 -3.79 10.13 9.43
CA GLY A 218 -3.27 9.31 10.51
C GLY A 218 -1.85 8.81 10.27
N PRO A 219 -1.21 8.16 11.27
CA PRO A 219 0.13 7.63 11.14
C PRO A 219 0.26 6.68 9.94
N LEU A 220 1.34 6.82 9.17
CA LEU A 220 1.62 6.00 7.98
C LEU A 220 3.00 5.36 8.09
N THR A 221 3.05 4.06 7.93
CA THR A 221 4.29 3.30 7.79
C THR A 221 4.24 2.48 6.50
N ILE A 222 5.26 2.62 5.67
CA ILE A 222 5.42 1.84 4.44
C ILE A 222 6.80 1.21 4.44
N SER A 223 6.84 -0.08 4.18
CA SER A 223 8.07 -0.83 3.92
C SER A 223 7.98 -1.48 2.54
N SER A 224 9.06 -1.41 1.76
CA SER A 224 9.16 -2.07 0.47
C SER A 224 10.60 -2.53 0.24
N GLU A 225 10.80 -3.80 -0.15
CA GLU A 225 12.15 -4.28 -0.45
C GLU A 225 12.66 -3.70 -1.77
N ASP A 226 11.97 -3.93 -2.88
CA ASP A 226 12.41 -3.52 -4.22
C ASP A 226 11.41 -2.60 -4.95
N GLY A 227 10.17 -2.48 -4.46
CA GLY A 227 9.10 -1.73 -5.11
C GLY A 227 9.22 -0.21 -4.96
N GLU A 228 8.76 0.53 -5.96
CA GLU A 228 8.60 1.98 -5.87
C GLU A 228 7.60 2.36 -4.76
N ILE A 229 7.94 3.33 -3.93
CA ILE A 229 7.02 3.93 -2.95
C ILE A 229 6.58 5.30 -3.45
N THR A 230 5.28 5.49 -3.66
CA THR A 230 4.69 6.79 -3.99
C THR A 230 3.67 7.19 -2.93
N VAL A 231 3.91 8.32 -2.26
CA VAL A 231 3.03 8.86 -1.21
C VAL A 231 2.57 10.26 -1.59
N SER A 232 1.28 10.55 -1.45
CA SER A 232 0.75 11.91 -1.69
C SER A 232 -0.43 12.28 -0.79
N ASP A 233 -0.55 13.57 -0.47
CA ASP A 233 -1.68 14.10 0.28
C ASP A 233 -1.89 13.42 1.63
N VAL A 234 -0.85 13.44 2.46
CA VAL A 234 -0.86 12.81 3.79
C VAL A 234 -0.87 13.87 4.88
N THR A 235 -1.79 13.73 5.85
CA THR A 235 -1.79 14.49 7.10
C THR A 235 -1.60 13.53 8.25
N ALA A 236 -0.43 13.58 8.90
CA ALA A 236 -0.05 12.56 9.87
C ALA A 236 0.82 13.11 11.02
N PRO A 237 0.68 12.56 12.23
CA PRO A 237 1.62 12.83 13.31
C PRO A 237 3.00 12.17 13.09
N GLY A 238 3.15 11.35 12.05
CA GLY A 238 4.39 10.72 11.62
C GLY A 238 4.17 9.89 10.37
N VAL A 239 5.11 10.03 9.43
CA VAL A 239 5.21 9.22 8.21
C VAL A 239 6.58 8.57 8.21
N ASN A 240 6.61 7.23 8.15
CA ASN A 240 7.84 6.45 8.08
C ASN A 240 7.85 5.63 6.78
N LEU A 241 8.86 5.84 5.96
CA LEU A 241 9.05 5.15 4.70
C LEU A 241 10.39 4.42 4.72
N ASP A 242 10.36 3.13 4.40
CA ASP A 242 11.54 2.28 4.36
C ASP A 242 11.60 1.57 3.00
N SER A 243 12.65 1.81 2.25
CA SER A 243 12.85 1.25 0.91
C SER A 243 14.24 0.62 0.79
N GLY A 244 14.32 -0.63 0.36
CA GLY A 244 15.59 -1.24 0.01
C GLY A 244 16.13 -0.67 -1.30
N GLY A 245 15.63 -1.11 -2.45
CA GLY A 245 16.14 -0.71 -3.77
C GLY A 245 15.26 0.24 -4.57
N GLY A 246 13.96 0.31 -4.28
CA GLY A 246 13.00 1.08 -5.06
C GLY A 246 13.07 2.60 -4.83
N PRO A 247 12.72 3.43 -5.84
CA PRO A 247 12.65 4.87 -5.65
C PRO A 247 11.50 5.28 -4.73
N VAL A 248 11.71 6.34 -3.95
CA VAL A 248 10.70 6.93 -3.06
C VAL A 248 10.29 8.30 -3.56
N GLN A 249 9.00 8.48 -3.83
CA GLN A 249 8.40 9.74 -4.23
C GLN A 249 7.38 10.22 -3.21
N VAL A 250 7.61 11.37 -2.62
CA VAL A 250 6.74 11.96 -1.60
C VAL A 250 6.21 13.31 -2.09
N GLY A 251 4.90 13.45 -2.11
CA GLY A 251 4.22 14.68 -2.47
C GLY A 251 3.23 15.12 -1.40
N ARG A 252 3.28 16.38 -0.97
CA ARG A 252 2.37 17.02 0.01
C ARG A 252 2.14 16.19 1.29
N VAL A 253 3.08 16.27 2.18
CA VAL A 253 2.97 15.70 3.54
C VAL A 253 2.88 16.84 4.55
N ASP A 254 1.85 16.83 5.38
CA ASP A 254 1.68 17.68 6.55
C ASP A 254 1.94 16.85 7.81
N GLY A 255 3.14 16.99 8.36
CA GLY A 255 3.66 16.24 9.49
C GLY A 255 5.12 15.83 9.32
N PRO A 256 5.73 15.28 10.37
CA PRO A 256 7.12 14.80 10.30
C PRO A 256 7.26 13.59 9.38
N LEU A 257 8.34 13.59 8.60
CA LEU A 257 8.69 12.55 7.64
C LEU A 257 10.04 11.94 7.98
N SER A 258 10.08 10.62 8.11
CA SER A 258 11.31 9.83 8.18
C SER A 258 11.38 8.92 6.96
N VAL A 259 12.50 8.96 6.25
CA VAL A 259 12.74 8.13 5.06
C VAL A 259 14.07 7.42 5.21
N THR A 260 14.04 6.11 5.08
CA THR A 260 15.25 5.28 4.94
C THR A 260 15.23 4.65 3.55
N SER A 261 16.37 4.69 2.84
CA SER A 261 16.50 4.03 1.54
C SER A 261 17.94 3.51 1.38
N GLU A 262 18.10 2.25 0.99
CA GLU A 262 19.45 1.71 0.79
C GLU A 262 20.06 2.24 -0.52
N ASP A 263 19.45 1.95 -1.66
CA ASP A 263 19.96 2.30 -2.99
C ASP A 263 19.02 3.20 -3.80
N GLY A 264 17.75 3.29 -3.42
CA GLY A 264 16.73 4.05 -4.14
C GLY A 264 16.89 5.56 -4.02
N GLY A 265 16.66 6.28 -5.12
CA GLY A 265 16.58 7.75 -5.07
C GLY A 265 15.34 8.24 -4.35
N VAL A 266 15.46 9.28 -3.52
CA VAL A 266 14.37 9.87 -2.75
C VAL A 266 14.04 11.26 -3.28
N THR A 267 12.77 11.51 -3.60
CA THR A 267 12.26 12.84 -4.00
C THR A 267 11.12 13.26 -3.09
N VAL A 268 11.26 14.41 -2.43
CA VAL A 268 10.26 14.96 -1.50
C VAL A 268 9.78 16.31 -1.99
N ASN A 269 8.49 16.45 -2.29
CA ASN A 269 7.90 17.70 -2.77
C ASN A 269 6.77 18.16 -1.84
N GLY A 270 6.89 19.35 -1.27
CA GLY A 270 5.84 19.96 -0.46
C GLY A 270 5.68 19.34 0.93
N LEU A 271 6.79 19.04 1.60
CA LEU A 271 6.78 18.64 3.00
C LEU A 271 6.56 19.86 3.90
N THR A 272 5.59 19.76 4.80
CA THR A 272 5.40 20.70 5.92
C THR A 272 5.59 19.93 7.23
N GLY A 273 6.76 20.03 7.84
CA GLY A 273 7.12 19.28 9.05
C GLY A 273 8.62 19.02 9.13
N ASP A 274 9.05 18.32 10.15
CA ASP A 274 10.46 17.94 10.31
C ASP A 274 10.80 16.80 9.32
N LEU A 275 12.04 16.86 8.77
CA LEU A 275 12.57 15.87 7.84
C LEU A 275 13.73 15.12 8.49
N GLU A 276 13.68 13.81 8.46
CA GLU A 276 14.79 12.92 8.72
C GLU A 276 14.95 11.96 7.54
N ALA A 277 16.10 11.94 6.89
CA ALA A 277 16.36 11.07 5.77
C ALA A 277 17.73 10.41 5.91
N ASP A 278 17.77 9.13 5.63
CA ASP A 278 18.98 8.32 5.58
C ASP A 278 18.98 7.52 4.28
N THR A 279 19.91 7.85 3.37
CA THR A 279 20.02 7.15 2.09
C THR A 279 21.44 6.64 1.89
N GLY A 280 21.58 5.39 1.50
CA GLY A 280 22.90 4.84 1.17
C GLY A 280 23.47 5.47 -0.11
N GLY A 281 23.29 4.80 -1.25
CA GLY A 281 23.82 5.25 -2.54
C GLY A 281 22.93 6.20 -3.34
N GLY A 282 21.63 6.24 -3.05
CA GLY A 282 20.65 6.99 -3.83
C GLY A 282 20.68 8.51 -3.64
N PRO A 283 20.33 9.32 -4.66
CA PRO A 283 20.23 10.77 -4.54
C PRO A 283 19.00 11.16 -3.70
N PHE A 284 19.14 12.21 -2.90
CA PHE A 284 18.05 12.86 -2.19
C PHE A 284 17.78 14.25 -2.78
N ALA A 285 16.54 14.50 -3.21
CA ALA A 285 16.11 15.79 -3.73
C ALA A 285 14.79 16.24 -3.11
N GLY A 286 14.61 17.54 -2.85
CA GLY A 286 13.31 17.98 -2.35
C GLY A 286 13.13 19.47 -2.14
N ASP A 287 11.83 19.86 -2.11
CA ASP A 287 11.34 21.16 -1.70
C ASP A 287 10.63 21.01 -0.35
N VAL A 288 11.18 21.59 0.68
CA VAL A 288 10.72 21.41 2.05
C VAL A 288 10.39 22.73 2.73
N SER A 289 9.29 22.74 3.48
CA SER A 289 8.91 23.80 4.40
C SER A 289 9.05 23.26 5.82
N SER A 290 10.28 23.03 6.24
CA SER A 290 10.63 22.28 7.44
C SER A 290 11.19 23.17 8.55
N GLY A 291 10.86 22.85 9.79
CA GLY A 291 11.50 23.44 10.97
C GLY A 291 12.89 22.87 11.19
N ARG A 292 13.05 21.57 10.98
CA ARG A 292 14.33 20.86 11.06
C ARG A 292 14.46 19.91 9.89
N ALA A 293 15.66 19.81 9.35
CA ALA A 293 15.99 18.83 8.33
C ALA A 293 17.31 18.16 8.67
N SER A 294 17.34 16.85 8.65
CA SER A 294 18.54 16.02 8.79
C SER A 294 18.58 15.05 7.63
N VAL A 295 19.61 15.13 6.80
CA VAL A 295 19.79 14.24 5.66
C VAL A 295 21.19 13.67 5.68
N LEU A 296 21.26 12.35 5.71
CA LEU A 296 22.49 11.58 5.63
C LEU A 296 22.49 10.79 4.34
N THR A 297 23.62 10.77 3.63
CA THR A 297 23.83 9.86 2.49
C THR A 297 25.27 9.36 2.51
N GLU A 298 25.50 8.11 2.10
CA GLU A 298 26.88 7.61 1.97
C GLU A 298 27.54 8.16 0.71
N ASP A 299 27.01 7.87 -0.46
CA ASP A 299 27.54 8.30 -1.76
C ASP A 299 26.56 9.15 -2.58
N GLY A 300 25.32 9.28 -2.11
CA GLY A 300 24.24 10.00 -2.79
C GLY A 300 24.43 11.51 -2.82
N SER A 301 23.92 12.16 -3.84
CA SER A 301 23.85 13.64 -3.88
C SER A 301 22.63 14.14 -3.10
N VAL A 302 22.77 15.30 -2.44
CA VAL A 302 21.68 16.00 -1.77
C VAL A 302 21.38 17.32 -2.46
N ALA A 303 20.11 17.54 -2.86
CA ALA A 303 19.63 18.79 -3.45
C ALA A 303 18.35 19.24 -2.74
N LEU A 304 18.42 20.26 -1.89
CA LEU A 304 17.29 20.74 -1.09
C LEU A 304 17.01 22.23 -1.32
N THR A 305 15.73 22.54 -1.46
CA THR A 305 15.22 23.91 -1.47
C THR A 305 14.33 24.15 -0.25
N PHE A 306 14.59 25.21 0.49
CA PHE A 306 13.81 25.61 1.67
C PHE A 306 13.01 26.87 1.38
N ALA A 307 11.69 26.72 1.27
CA ALA A 307 10.76 27.85 1.03
C ALA A 307 10.47 28.63 2.32
N SER A 308 10.59 28.03 3.49
CA SER A 308 10.41 28.64 4.82
C SER A 308 11.71 28.74 5.59
N VAL A 309 11.69 29.38 6.77
CA VAL A 309 12.85 29.51 7.65
C VAL A 309 13.09 28.18 8.39
N PRO A 310 14.08 27.36 8.02
CA PRO A 310 14.43 26.21 8.85
C PRO A 310 15.17 26.67 10.10
N ALA A 311 14.82 26.07 11.24
CA ALA A 311 15.51 26.34 12.50
C ALA A 311 16.91 25.70 12.51
N TYR A 312 17.00 24.49 11.95
CA TYR A 312 18.22 23.70 11.89
C TYR A 312 18.24 22.81 10.65
N VAL A 313 19.35 22.82 9.93
CA VAL A 313 19.59 21.93 8.78
C VAL A 313 20.92 21.23 9.00
N PHE A 314 20.89 19.91 8.92
CA PHE A 314 22.08 19.07 8.93
C PHE A 314 22.09 18.22 7.66
N VAL A 315 23.19 18.26 6.92
CA VAL A 315 23.42 17.43 5.75
C VAL A 315 24.81 16.84 5.84
N ASP A 316 24.87 15.53 5.75
CA ASP A 316 26.13 14.80 5.69
C ASP A 316 26.12 13.88 4.48
N THR A 317 27.09 14.11 3.57
CA THR A 317 27.26 13.26 2.39
C THR A 317 28.69 12.73 2.39
N GLY A 318 28.87 11.43 2.33
CA GLY A 318 30.19 10.85 2.21
C GLY A 318 30.86 11.29 0.90
N GLY A 319 30.43 10.72 -0.23
CA GLY A 319 31.02 10.99 -1.54
C GLY A 319 30.29 12.01 -2.42
N GLY A 320 29.00 12.20 -2.22
CA GLY A 320 28.13 12.99 -3.09
C GLY A 320 28.16 14.51 -2.87
N PRO A 321 27.74 15.30 -3.86
CA PRO A 321 27.63 16.75 -3.71
C PRO A 321 26.39 17.15 -2.88
N ALA A 322 26.52 18.22 -2.06
CA ALA A 322 25.43 18.85 -1.34
C ALA A 322 25.09 20.23 -1.95
N GLN A 323 23.83 20.42 -2.36
CA GLN A 323 23.30 21.67 -2.91
C GLN A 323 22.09 22.12 -2.08
N LEU A 324 22.23 23.25 -1.37
CA LEU A 324 21.18 23.79 -0.53
C LEU A 324 20.80 25.20 -0.97
N ALA A 325 19.52 25.44 -1.14
CA ALA A 325 18.97 26.73 -1.52
C ALA A 325 17.92 27.20 -0.50
N PHE A 326 18.05 28.43 -0.01
CA PHE A 326 17.17 29.00 1.01
C PHE A 326 16.46 30.24 0.50
N ASP A 327 15.12 30.28 0.54
CA ASP A 327 14.33 31.49 0.21
C ASP A 327 14.31 32.49 1.36
N GLN A 328 14.54 32.03 2.58
CA GLN A 328 14.58 32.80 3.80
C GLN A 328 15.85 32.50 4.58
N PRO A 329 16.40 33.46 5.37
CA PRO A 329 17.59 33.21 6.15
C PRO A 329 17.42 32.01 7.12
N PRO A 330 18.22 30.94 6.99
CA PRO A 330 18.13 29.79 7.89
C PRO A 330 18.65 30.11 9.30
N GLY A 331 18.22 29.38 10.33
CA GLY A 331 18.71 29.48 11.68
C GLY A 331 20.17 29.01 11.79
N ALA A 332 20.35 27.71 11.74
CA ALA A 332 21.69 27.08 11.73
C ALA A 332 21.75 26.02 10.63
N VAL A 333 22.81 26.04 9.85
CA VAL A 333 23.07 25.06 8.79
C VAL A 333 24.44 24.43 9.05
N MET A 334 24.48 23.12 9.03
CA MET A 334 25.70 22.33 9.06
C MET A 334 25.72 21.39 7.84
N VAL A 335 26.75 21.48 7.03
CA VAL A 335 26.98 20.63 5.88
C VAL A 335 28.36 20.02 5.99
N SER A 336 28.41 18.70 5.84
CA SER A 336 29.65 17.93 5.79
C SER A 336 29.66 17.10 4.50
N THR A 337 30.77 17.10 3.78
CA THR A 337 31.02 16.17 2.67
C THR A 337 32.46 15.69 2.74
N GLU A 338 32.72 14.41 2.49
CA GLU A 338 34.09 13.92 2.44
C GLU A 338 34.80 14.34 1.14
N ASN A 339 34.29 13.89 0.01
CA ASN A 339 34.88 14.17 -1.31
C ASN A 339 33.97 14.98 -2.24
N GLY A 340 32.73 15.21 -1.82
CA GLY A 340 31.71 15.95 -2.59
C GLY A 340 31.92 17.46 -2.53
N SER A 341 31.29 18.18 -3.46
CA SER A 341 31.22 19.64 -3.40
C SER A 341 30.07 20.12 -2.50
N ALA A 342 30.24 21.23 -1.81
CA ALA A 342 29.18 21.90 -1.07
C ALA A 342 28.81 23.24 -1.71
N SER A 343 27.56 23.46 -2.06
CA SER A 343 27.04 24.70 -2.62
C SER A 343 25.82 25.18 -1.84
N LEU A 344 25.94 26.35 -1.20
CA LEU A 344 24.88 26.98 -0.44
C LEU A 344 24.46 28.30 -1.09
N SER A 345 23.16 28.43 -1.39
CA SER A 345 22.56 29.68 -1.87
C SER A 345 21.66 30.26 -0.77
N VAL A 346 21.99 31.40 -0.21
CA VAL A 346 21.30 32.01 0.94
C VAL A 346 20.88 33.45 0.64
N PRO A 347 19.74 33.96 1.20
CA PRO A 347 19.36 35.36 1.08
C PRO A 347 20.42 36.32 1.65
N GLY A 348 20.36 37.57 1.21
CA GLY A 348 21.27 38.61 1.75
C GLY A 348 21.10 38.80 3.25
N GLY A 349 22.24 39.00 3.95
CA GLY A 349 22.27 39.24 5.39
C GLY A 349 23.66 38.85 5.95
N PRO A 350 24.02 39.33 7.13
CA PRO A 350 25.26 38.88 7.78
C PRO A 350 25.04 37.47 8.37
N TYR A 351 25.98 36.58 8.09
CA TYR A 351 26.03 35.22 8.64
C TYR A 351 27.31 35.01 9.43
N SER A 352 27.25 34.21 10.47
CA SER A 352 28.44 33.64 11.11
C SER A 352 28.85 32.41 10.31
N VAL A 353 29.93 32.51 9.55
CA VAL A 353 30.38 31.48 8.62
C VAL A 353 31.64 30.80 9.10
N THR A 354 31.61 29.47 9.15
CA THR A 354 32.79 28.62 9.27
C THR A 354 32.83 27.75 8.02
N ALA A 355 33.84 27.93 7.20
CA ALA A 355 34.02 27.21 5.94
C ALA A 355 35.40 26.58 5.90
N ASP A 356 35.47 25.26 5.74
CA ASP A 356 36.69 24.48 5.67
C ASP A 356 36.66 23.53 4.48
N SER A 357 37.62 23.60 3.59
CA SER A 357 37.70 22.71 2.41
C SER A 357 38.79 21.63 2.58
N GLY A 358 39.31 21.43 3.79
CA GLY A 358 40.37 20.45 4.04
C GLY A 358 41.56 20.60 3.07
N GLY A 359 41.81 19.57 2.27
CA GLY A 359 42.84 19.58 1.23
C GLY A 359 42.40 20.12 -0.14
N GLY A 360 41.14 20.56 -0.28
CA GLY A 360 40.56 21.04 -1.54
C GLY A 360 40.89 22.50 -1.90
N PRO A 361 40.21 23.03 -2.95
CA PRO A 361 40.32 24.45 -3.31
C PRO A 361 39.86 25.37 -2.17
N PRO A 362 40.43 26.57 -2.01
CA PRO A 362 39.99 27.52 -0.97
C PRO A 362 38.47 27.79 -1.08
N PRO A 363 37.76 27.88 0.07
CA PRO A 363 36.34 28.18 0.09
C PRO A 363 36.02 29.53 -0.56
N THR A 364 34.95 29.58 -1.35
CA THR A 364 34.43 30.81 -1.95
C THR A 364 33.21 31.27 -1.15
N VAL A 365 33.33 32.37 -0.41
CA VAL A 365 32.24 32.95 0.40
C VAL A 365 31.91 34.35 -0.12
N ASN A 366 30.80 34.45 -0.86
CA ASN A 366 30.37 35.68 -1.54
C ASN A 366 29.21 36.41 -0.83
N ILE A 367 29.05 36.21 0.48
CA ILE A 367 27.99 36.80 1.30
C ILE A 367 28.59 37.66 2.42
N PRO A 368 27.87 38.64 2.98
CA PRO A 368 28.32 39.39 4.17
C PRO A 368 28.47 38.45 5.37
N THR A 369 29.59 38.54 6.05
CA THR A 369 29.90 37.73 7.25
C THR A 369 30.06 38.56 8.50
N SER A 370 29.65 38.05 9.65
CA SER A 370 29.84 38.63 10.96
C SER A 370 29.91 37.54 12.03
N PRO A 371 30.94 37.50 12.88
CA PRO A 371 31.05 36.48 13.93
C PRO A 371 29.97 36.57 15.02
N THR A 372 29.20 37.67 15.05
CA THR A 372 28.11 37.91 16.00
C THR A 372 26.70 37.73 15.35
N ALA A 373 26.67 37.31 14.10
CA ALA A 373 25.40 37.06 13.41
C ALA A 373 24.61 35.90 14.07
N ARG A 374 23.27 36.02 14.06
CA ARG A 374 22.38 35.01 14.64
C ARG A 374 22.27 33.75 13.75
N HIS A 375 22.47 33.96 12.46
CA HIS A 375 22.40 32.89 11.48
C HIS A 375 23.76 32.27 11.29
N THR A 376 23.88 30.95 11.45
CA THR A 376 25.17 30.26 11.42
C THR A 376 25.24 29.30 10.24
N LEU A 377 26.34 29.34 9.51
CA LEU A 377 26.64 28.41 8.43
C LEU A 377 27.98 27.73 8.74
N THR A 378 27.94 26.42 8.96
CA THR A 378 29.15 25.61 9.15
C THR A 378 29.21 24.63 8.00
N VAL A 379 30.20 24.75 7.13
CA VAL A 379 30.34 23.92 5.94
C VAL A 379 31.75 23.38 5.88
N SER A 380 31.87 22.06 5.77
CA SER A 380 33.16 21.40 5.61
C SER A 380 33.12 20.43 4.42
N THR A 381 34.22 20.44 3.65
CA THR A 381 34.52 19.45 2.64
C THR A 381 35.95 18.96 2.83
N GLU A 382 36.19 17.65 2.76
CA GLU A 382 37.57 17.17 2.96
C GLU A 382 38.44 17.32 1.70
N GLY A 383 37.85 17.47 0.53
CA GLY A 383 38.60 17.61 -0.73
C GLY A 383 37.85 18.32 -1.86
N GLY A 384 36.54 18.48 -1.72
CA GLY A 384 35.69 19.08 -2.76
C GLY A 384 35.64 20.62 -2.69
N PRO A 385 35.19 21.29 -3.78
CA PRO A 385 34.97 22.73 -3.80
C PRO A 385 33.80 23.13 -2.88
N LEU A 386 33.95 24.28 -2.21
CA LEU A 386 32.98 24.86 -1.30
C LEU A 386 32.58 26.26 -1.78
N GLU A 387 31.31 26.50 -2.01
CA GLU A 387 30.76 27.79 -2.42
C GLU A 387 29.57 28.19 -1.55
N ILE A 388 29.60 29.45 -1.05
CA ILE A 388 28.46 30.08 -0.39
C ILE A 388 28.17 31.39 -1.13
N ALA A 389 27.02 31.48 -1.78
CA ALA A 389 26.65 32.58 -2.66
C ALA A 389 25.31 33.21 -2.26
N PRO A 390 25.03 34.45 -2.65
CA PRO A 390 23.70 35.04 -2.49
C PRO A 390 22.70 34.36 -3.44
N ARG A 391 21.47 34.23 -2.95
CA ARG A 391 20.33 33.75 -3.76
C ARG A 391 19.70 34.89 -4.55
#